data_864fb2c605bd0794da2cef822a2c8efd
#
_entry.id   864fb2c605bd0794da2cef822a2c8efd
#
_cell.length_a   1.000
_cell.length_b   1.000
_cell.length_c   1.000
_cell.angle_alpha   90.00
_cell.angle_beta   90.00
_cell.angle_gamma   90.00
#
_symmetry.space_group_name_H-M   'P 1'
#
loop_
_entity.id
_entity.type
_entity.pdbx_description
1 polymer ?
#
loop_
_entity_poly.entity_id
_entity_poly.type
_entity_poly.pdbx_seq_one_letter_code
_entity_poly.pdbx_strand_id
1 'polypeptide(L)'
;MVELEHARSILSEPGLATASELLDAKIEDAMHKELSTLAFVARDENVIFPGPPGVGKTHLAVGLAMQALRSGMTVYYTSLAHLIADLKKAAQQDRLSRRWQVYTRPDILIIDEVGYMQLERTSAELLFRVICSRYENGSIILTSNKYFGDWGELMNDTVIATAILDRLLHHSHIINIRGESYRLKDRLKGGVRVVPPADISVKGNSKNA
;
A
#
# COMPACT_ATOMS: atom_id res chain seq x y z
N MET A 1 11.97 -14.87 2.53
CA MET A 1 11.17 -16.09 2.25
C MET A 1 9.87 -16.16 3.03
N VAL A 2 9.79 -15.67 4.26
CA VAL A 2 8.56 -15.71 5.10
C VAL A 2 7.41 -14.85 4.54
N GLU A 3 7.68 -13.79 3.79
CA GLU A 3 6.66 -12.85 3.28
C GLU A 3 5.99 -13.28 1.97
N LEU A 4 6.58 -14.21 1.24
CA LEU A 4 5.93 -14.85 0.07
C LEU A 4 4.77 -15.78 0.50
N GLU A 5 4.80 -16.34 1.70
CA GLU A 5 3.69 -17.13 2.23
C GLU A 5 2.49 -16.26 2.58
N HIS A 6 2.71 -15.05 3.11
CA HIS A 6 1.62 -14.10 3.37
C HIS A 6 0.97 -13.60 2.06
N ALA A 7 1.77 -13.29 1.05
CA ALA A 7 1.27 -12.93 -0.27
C ALA A 7 0.51 -14.10 -0.94
N ARG A 8 0.98 -15.34 -0.80
CA ARG A 8 0.27 -16.55 -1.26
C ARG A 8 -1.04 -16.76 -0.52
N SER A 9 -1.08 -16.50 0.79
CA SER A 9 -2.31 -16.61 1.60
C SER A 9 -3.38 -15.63 1.13
N ILE A 10 -3.00 -14.38 0.76
CA ILE A 10 -3.94 -13.38 0.23
C ILE A 10 -4.53 -13.83 -1.11
N LEU A 11 -3.73 -14.48 -1.98
CA LEU A 11 -4.18 -14.96 -3.30
C LEU A 11 -4.97 -16.28 -3.24
N SER A 12 -4.87 -17.02 -2.15
CA SER A 12 -5.58 -18.30 -1.98
C SER A 12 -6.94 -18.18 -1.31
N GLU A 13 -7.41 -16.97 -0.99
CA GLU A 13 -8.77 -16.77 -0.45
C GLU A 13 -9.82 -17.17 -1.51
N PRO A 14 -10.67 -18.18 -1.23
CA PRO A 14 -11.68 -18.64 -2.19
C PRO A 14 -12.74 -17.54 -2.40
N GLY A 15 -12.99 -17.20 -3.67
CA GLY A 15 -14.02 -16.23 -4.07
C GLY A 15 -13.51 -14.83 -4.43
N LEU A 16 -12.22 -14.57 -4.36
CA LEU A 16 -11.63 -13.36 -4.93
C LEU A 16 -11.35 -13.56 -6.42
N ALA A 17 -11.81 -12.60 -7.23
CA ALA A 17 -11.41 -12.51 -8.63
C ALA A 17 -9.89 -12.57 -8.75
N THR A 18 -9.37 -13.21 -9.79
CA THR A 18 -7.94 -13.22 -10.06
C THR A 18 -7.42 -11.78 -10.19
N ALA A 19 -6.14 -11.54 -9.93
CA ALA A 19 -5.57 -10.21 -10.10
C ALA A 19 -5.80 -9.68 -11.53
N SER A 20 -5.82 -10.56 -12.54
CA SER A 20 -6.14 -10.23 -13.92
C SER A 20 -7.59 -9.73 -14.06
N GLU A 21 -8.57 -10.45 -13.52
CA GLU A 21 -9.99 -10.05 -13.56
C GLU A 21 -10.25 -8.74 -12.82
N LEU A 22 -9.51 -8.45 -11.74
CA LEU A 22 -9.60 -7.17 -11.05
C LEU A 22 -8.95 -6.04 -11.82
N LEU A 23 -7.84 -6.30 -12.52
CA LEU A 23 -7.21 -5.36 -13.43
C LEU A 23 -8.15 -5.04 -14.59
N ASP A 24 -8.72 -6.05 -15.23
CA ASP A 24 -9.67 -5.90 -16.36
C ASP A 24 -10.92 -5.11 -15.96
N ALA A 25 -11.42 -5.30 -14.74
CA ALA A 25 -12.65 -4.66 -14.27
C ALA A 25 -12.48 -3.22 -13.79
N LYS A 26 -11.25 -2.74 -13.50
CA LYS A 26 -11.04 -1.49 -12.76
C LYS A 26 -10.05 -0.52 -13.37
N ILE A 27 -9.33 -0.93 -14.39
CA ILE A 27 -8.25 -0.15 -15.01
C ILE A 27 -8.54 0.02 -16.50
N GLU A 28 -8.28 1.22 -17.03
CA GLU A 28 -8.37 1.48 -18.46
C GLU A 28 -7.44 0.56 -19.25
N ASP A 29 -7.87 0.07 -20.42
CA ASP A 29 -7.16 -0.92 -21.26
C ASP A 29 -5.67 -0.58 -21.49
N ALA A 30 -5.35 0.70 -21.71
CA ALA A 30 -3.97 1.14 -21.92
C ALA A 30 -3.12 0.97 -20.67
N MET A 31 -3.64 1.32 -19.49
CA MET A 31 -2.98 1.18 -18.22
C MET A 31 -2.85 -0.31 -17.82
N HIS A 32 -3.89 -1.11 -18.11
CA HIS A 32 -3.84 -2.55 -17.90
C HIS A 32 -2.69 -3.18 -18.71
N LYS A 33 -2.55 -2.82 -19.98
CA LYS A 33 -1.46 -3.29 -20.84
C LYS A 33 -0.09 -2.89 -20.30
N GLU A 34 0.07 -1.64 -19.86
CA GLU A 34 1.31 -1.13 -19.27
C GLU A 34 1.72 -1.93 -18.02
N LEU A 35 0.79 -2.13 -17.10
CA LEU A 35 1.04 -2.89 -15.88
C LEU A 35 1.27 -4.38 -16.15
N SER A 36 0.50 -4.97 -17.08
CA SER A 36 0.61 -6.39 -17.42
C SER A 36 1.91 -6.74 -18.14
N THR A 37 2.53 -5.81 -18.85
CA THR A 37 3.85 -6.02 -19.45
C THR A 37 5.01 -5.80 -18.48
N LEU A 38 4.76 -5.25 -17.29
CA LEU A 38 5.78 -4.83 -16.31
C LEU A 38 6.78 -3.81 -16.87
N ALA A 39 6.40 -3.08 -17.92
CA ALA A 39 7.28 -2.10 -18.58
C ALA A 39 7.70 -0.97 -17.62
N PHE A 40 6.87 -0.65 -16.63
CA PHE A 40 7.18 0.32 -15.59
C PHE A 40 8.44 -0.05 -14.78
N VAL A 41 8.73 -1.36 -14.59
CA VAL A 41 9.92 -1.80 -13.84
C VAL A 41 11.20 -1.50 -14.62
N ALA A 42 11.18 -1.68 -15.94
CA ALA A 42 12.34 -1.38 -16.78
C ALA A 42 12.68 0.13 -16.86
N ARG A 43 11.74 0.99 -16.43
CA ARG A 43 11.89 2.45 -16.39
C ARG A 43 12.01 3.00 -14.97
N ASP A 44 12.16 2.11 -13.95
CA ASP A 44 12.21 2.48 -12.54
C ASP A 44 11.00 3.32 -12.06
N GLU A 45 9.84 3.14 -12.71
CA GLU A 45 8.61 3.85 -12.39
C GLU A 45 7.85 3.16 -11.24
N ASN A 46 7.08 3.95 -10.51
CA ASN A 46 6.29 3.48 -9.38
C ASN A 46 4.84 3.19 -9.78
N VAL A 47 4.16 2.34 -9.02
CA VAL A 47 2.72 2.11 -9.14
C VAL A 47 2.06 2.39 -7.78
N ILE A 48 1.08 3.29 -7.76
CA ILE A 48 0.45 3.71 -6.52
C ILE A 48 -1.05 3.46 -6.60
N PHE A 49 -1.57 2.71 -5.64
CA PHE A 49 -2.99 2.38 -5.49
C PHE A 49 -3.59 3.14 -4.29
N PRO A 50 -4.05 4.40 -4.44
CA PRO A 50 -4.85 5.06 -3.42
C PRO A 50 -6.31 4.60 -3.51
N GLY A 51 -7.01 4.59 -2.37
CA GLY A 51 -8.43 4.29 -2.32
C GLY A 51 -8.91 3.71 -1.00
N PRO A 52 -10.22 3.61 -0.77
CA PRO A 52 -10.80 3.17 0.50
C PRO A 52 -10.40 1.73 0.86
N PRO A 53 -10.55 1.33 2.14
CA PRO A 53 -10.28 -0.04 2.57
C PRO A 53 -11.18 -1.07 1.85
N GLY A 54 -10.64 -2.27 1.61
CA GLY A 54 -11.42 -3.42 1.12
C GLY A 54 -11.74 -3.41 -0.39
N VAL A 55 -11.24 -2.46 -1.18
CA VAL A 55 -11.53 -2.36 -2.63
C VAL A 55 -10.60 -3.19 -3.53
N GLY A 56 -9.65 -3.95 -2.96
CA GLY A 56 -8.77 -4.85 -3.71
C GLY A 56 -7.37 -4.31 -4.01
N LYS A 57 -6.93 -3.19 -3.42
CA LYS A 57 -5.59 -2.60 -3.66
C LYS A 57 -4.43 -3.59 -3.44
N THR A 58 -4.38 -4.21 -2.27
CA THR A 58 -3.38 -5.22 -1.91
C THR A 58 -3.39 -6.39 -2.89
N HIS A 59 -4.60 -6.80 -3.34
CA HIS A 59 -4.75 -7.89 -4.30
C HIS A 59 -4.10 -7.57 -5.64
N LEU A 60 -4.31 -6.34 -6.13
CA LEU A 60 -3.66 -5.86 -7.35
C LEU A 60 -2.13 -5.80 -7.20
N ALA A 61 -1.64 -5.24 -6.08
CA ALA A 61 -0.21 -5.17 -5.79
C ALA A 61 0.44 -6.56 -5.76
N VAL A 62 -0.20 -7.54 -5.10
CA VAL A 62 0.27 -8.93 -5.04
C VAL A 62 0.17 -9.62 -6.41
N GLY A 63 -0.86 -9.33 -7.19
CA GLY A 63 -1.00 -9.82 -8.57
C GLY A 63 0.16 -9.41 -9.46
N LEU A 64 0.54 -8.14 -9.43
CA LEU A 64 1.71 -7.61 -10.14
C LEU A 64 3.01 -8.26 -9.63
N ALA A 65 3.14 -8.44 -8.31
CA ALA A 65 4.26 -9.14 -7.71
C ALA A 65 4.44 -10.57 -8.26
N MET A 66 3.34 -11.32 -8.32
CA MET A 66 3.35 -12.70 -8.83
C MET A 66 3.73 -12.76 -10.31
N GLN A 67 3.29 -11.78 -11.09
CA GLN A 67 3.65 -11.66 -12.50
C GLN A 67 5.14 -11.34 -12.65
N ALA A 68 5.68 -10.38 -11.87
CA ALA A 68 7.08 -10.04 -11.87
C ALA A 68 7.98 -11.23 -11.48
N LEU A 69 7.59 -12.00 -10.44
CA LEU A 69 8.28 -13.22 -10.04
C LEU A 69 8.30 -14.30 -11.15
N ARG A 70 7.17 -14.45 -11.88
CA ARG A 70 7.11 -15.37 -13.04
C ARG A 70 8.01 -14.93 -14.19
N SER A 71 8.26 -13.62 -14.30
CA SER A 71 9.18 -13.02 -15.28
C SER A 71 10.64 -13.03 -14.81
N GLY A 72 10.95 -13.66 -13.66
CA GLY A 72 12.31 -13.77 -13.12
C GLY A 72 12.80 -12.56 -12.33
N MET A 73 11.95 -11.56 -12.09
CA MET A 73 12.29 -10.38 -11.29
C MET A 73 12.27 -10.70 -9.79
N THR A 74 13.01 -9.92 -9.01
CA THR A 74 13.03 -10.02 -7.55
C THR A 74 12.02 -9.06 -6.93
N VAL A 75 11.19 -9.56 -5.99
CA VAL A 75 10.16 -8.78 -5.33
C VAL A 75 10.28 -8.93 -3.83
N TYR A 76 10.16 -7.81 -3.11
CA TYR A 76 10.04 -7.80 -1.66
C TYR A 76 8.73 -7.13 -1.25
N TYR A 77 7.89 -7.86 -0.52
CA TYR A 77 6.61 -7.38 0.00
C TYR A 77 6.73 -7.07 1.50
N THR A 78 6.21 -5.92 1.93
CA THR A 78 6.13 -5.55 3.34
C THR A 78 4.98 -4.57 3.58
N SER A 79 4.42 -4.56 4.80
CA SER A 79 3.58 -3.43 5.22
C SER A 79 4.46 -2.27 5.70
N LEU A 80 3.92 -1.03 5.66
CA LEU A 80 4.62 0.14 6.19
C LEU A 80 5.00 -0.06 7.66
N ALA A 81 4.09 -0.60 8.47
CA ALA A 81 4.32 -0.85 9.89
C ALA A 81 5.51 -1.80 10.11
N HIS A 82 5.56 -2.89 9.35
CA HIS A 82 6.65 -3.87 9.45
C HIS A 82 7.99 -3.28 8.98
N LEU A 83 8.02 -2.58 7.86
CA LEU A 83 9.21 -1.90 7.35
C LEU A 83 9.83 -0.99 8.42
N ILE A 84 9.01 -0.13 9.04
CA ILE A 84 9.48 0.81 10.07
C ILE A 84 9.98 0.07 11.32
N ALA A 85 9.22 -0.90 11.83
CA ALA A 85 9.60 -1.68 13.01
C ALA A 85 10.92 -2.43 12.78
N ASP A 86 11.08 -3.03 11.63
CA ASP A 86 12.27 -3.80 11.27
C ASP A 86 13.52 -2.90 11.11
N LEU A 87 13.40 -1.75 10.46
CA LEU A 87 14.51 -0.81 10.35
C LEU A 87 14.90 -0.18 11.69
N LYS A 88 13.92 0.16 12.56
CA LYS A 88 14.18 0.62 13.92
C LYS A 88 14.95 -0.43 14.73
N LYS A 89 14.49 -1.69 14.68
CA LYS A 89 15.17 -2.81 15.34
C LYS A 89 16.59 -3.02 14.81
N ALA A 90 16.76 -2.96 13.50
CA ALA A 90 18.09 -3.11 12.89
C ALA A 90 19.04 -1.99 13.27
N ALA A 91 18.54 -0.74 13.41
CA ALA A 91 19.33 0.39 13.88
C ALA A 91 19.81 0.20 15.33
N GLN A 92 18.94 -0.31 16.22
CA GLN A 92 19.30 -0.61 17.61
C GLN A 92 20.34 -1.73 17.75
N GLN A 93 20.48 -2.59 16.74
CA GLN A 93 21.38 -3.75 16.72
C GLN A 93 22.65 -3.52 15.88
N ASP A 94 22.92 -2.29 15.43
CA ASP A 94 24.02 -1.95 14.51
C ASP A 94 24.05 -2.78 13.21
N ARG A 95 22.86 -3.24 12.76
CA ARG A 95 22.69 -4.05 11.56
C ARG A 95 21.94 -3.32 10.43
N LEU A 96 21.77 -2.00 10.57
CA LEU A 96 20.95 -1.21 9.64
C LEU A 96 21.44 -1.35 8.19
N SER A 97 22.74 -1.27 7.94
CA SER A 97 23.31 -1.35 6.60
C SER A 97 22.97 -2.67 5.88
N ARG A 98 23.03 -3.80 6.59
CA ARG A 98 22.66 -5.10 6.05
C ARG A 98 21.16 -5.21 5.80
N ARG A 99 20.34 -4.72 6.75
CA ARG A 99 18.88 -4.79 6.64
C ARG A 99 18.35 -3.84 5.57
N TRP A 100 19.02 -2.72 5.37
CA TRP A 100 18.74 -1.75 4.33
C TRP A 100 18.70 -2.38 2.94
N GLN A 101 19.63 -3.26 2.64
CA GLN A 101 19.73 -3.94 1.34
C GLN A 101 18.48 -4.79 1.01
N VAL A 102 17.76 -5.27 2.02
CA VAL A 102 16.54 -6.05 1.81
C VAL A 102 15.43 -5.21 1.16
N TYR A 103 15.42 -3.90 1.45
CA TYR A 103 14.44 -2.95 0.90
C TYR A 103 14.91 -2.25 -0.37
N THR A 104 16.21 -2.24 -0.64
CA THR A 104 16.77 -1.45 -1.76
C THR A 104 17.26 -2.29 -2.94
N ARG A 105 17.54 -3.58 -2.75
CA ARG A 105 18.04 -4.45 -3.82
C ARG A 105 16.98 -5.08 -4.74
N PRO A 106 15.78 -5.45 -4.26
CA PRO A 106 14.79 -6.08 -5.14
C PRO A 106 14.40 -5.16 -6.30
N ASP A 107 14.07 -5.72 -7.46
CA ASP A 107 13.57 -4.95 -8.60
C ASP A 107 12.28 -4.22 -8.23
N ILE A 108 11.41 -4.86 -7.45
CA ILE A 108 10.16 -4.28 -6.96
C ILE A 108 10.10 -4.34 -5.43
N LEU A 109 9.87 -3.20 -4.77
CA LEU A 109 9.48 -3.12 -3.36
C LEU A 109 7.99 -2.82 -3.26
N ILE A 110 7.24 -3.70 -2.58
CA ILE A 110 5.83 -3.43 -2.26
C ILE A 110 5.74 -2.91 -0.84
N ILE A 111 5.17 -1.69 -0.69
CA ILE A 111 4.85 -1.09 0.61
C ILE A 111 3.33 -1.03 0.73
N ASP A 112 2.78 -1.97 1.47
CA ASP A 112 1.33 -2.09 1.67
C ASP A 112 0.87 -1.34 2.92
N GLU A 113 -0.42 -1.02 2.99
CA GLU A 113 -1.09 -0.45 4.16
C GLU A 113 -0.59 0.93 4.59
N VAL A 114 -0.13 1.77 3.65
CA VAL A 114 0.22 3.16 3.96
C VAL A 114 -1.04 3.95 4.35
N GLY A 115 -0.99 4.61 5.52
CA GLY A 115 -2.09 5.44 6.01
C GLY A 115 -2.88 4.85 7.19
N TYR A 116 -2.61 3.61 7.60
CA TYR A 116 -3.30 3.00 8.76
C TYR A 116 -2.72 3.44 10.11
N MET A 117 -1.53 3.98 10.14
CA MET A 117 -0.88 4.48 11.35
C MET A 117 -0.19 5.82 11.08
N GLN A 118 -0.22 6.71 12.03
CA GLN A 118 0.60 7.91 12.00
C GLN A 118 2.06 7.54 12.28
N LEU A 119 2.97 8.21 11.61
CA LEU A 119 4.40 8.02 11.79
C LEU A 119 4.96 9.12 12.70
N GLU A 120 5.82 8.71 13.65
CA GLU A 120 6.71 9.65 14.32
C GLU A 120 7.75 10.15 13.31
N ARG A 121 8.33 11.31 13.57
CA ARG A 121 9.33 11.93 12.70
C ARG A 121 10.47 10.99 12.30
N THR A 122 11.05 10.27 13.28
CA THR A 122 12.13 9.30 13.02
C THR A 122 11.70 8.15 12.08
N SER A 123 10.43 7.74 12.16
CA SER A 123 9.85 6.73 11.27
C SER A 123 9.63 7.29 9.87
N ALA A 124 9.16 8.53 9.75
CA ALA A 124 9.00 9.22 8.47
C ALA A 124 10.36 9.43 7.79
N GLU A 125 11.40 9.77 8.54
CA GLU A 125 12.78 9.89 8.03
C GLU A 125 13.32 8.55 7.50
N LEU A 126 13.03 7.41 8.17
CA LEU A 126 13.41 6.08 7.67
C LEU A 126 12.70 5.76 6.35
N LEU A 127 11.38 6.00 6.27
CA LEU A 127 10.63 5.82 5.04
C LEU A 127 11.17 6.70 3.91
N PHE A 128 11.41 7.99 4.19
CA PHE A 128 12.00 8.93 3.25
C PHE A 128 13.32 8.41 2.68
N ARG A 129 14.21 7.92 3.55
CA ARG A 129 15.50 7.36 3.12
C ARG A 129 15.33 6.13 2.23
N VAL A 130 14.37 5.22 2.52
CA VAL A 130 14.08 4.07 1.66
C VAL A 130 13.64 4.55 0.28
N ILE A 131 12.70 5.49 0.22
CA ILE A 131 12.18 6.04 -1.04
C ILE A 131 13.28 6.75 -1.82
N CYS A 132 14.13 7.56 -1.16
CA CYS A 132 15.28 8.20 -1.81
C CYS A 132 16.27 7.18 -2.40
N SER A 133 16.52 6.08 -1.69
CA SER A 133 17.45 5.04 -2.17
C SER A 133 16.90 4.26 -3.37
N ARG A 134 15.59 4.29 -3.57
CA ARG A 134 14.94 3.63 -4.70
C ARG A 134 14.54 4.57 -5.83
N TYR A 135 14.63 5.86 -5.60
CA TYR A 135 14.32 6.85 -6.62
C TYR A 135 15.25 6.67 -7.82
N GLU A 136 14.68 6.45 -9.00
CA GLU A 136 15.39 6.11 -10.25
C GLU A 136 16.36 4.90 -10.12
N ASN A 137 16.05 3.98 -9.22
CA ASN A 137 16.87 2.79 -8.95
C ASN A 137 16.02 1.62 -8.45
N GLY A 138 14.93 1.37 -9.12
CA GLY A 138 13.98 0.28 -8.86
C GLY A 138 12.58 0.76 -8.47
N SER A 139 11.59 -0.04 -8.82
CA SER A 139 10.18 0.32 -8.70
C SER A 139 9.61 0.11 -7.31
N ILE A 140 8.70 1.00 -6.90
CA ILE A 140 7.88 0.84 -5.70
C ILE A 140 6.43 0.62 -6.14
N ILE A 141 5.79 -0.42 -5.61
CA ILE A 141 4.33 -0.57 -5.63
C ILE A 141 3.81 -0.21 -4.25
N LEU A 142 2.92 0.79 -4.17
CA LEU A 142 2.44 1.31 -2.90
C LEU A 142 0.92 1.28 -2.84
N THR A 143 0.35 0.79 -1.75
CA THR A 143 -1.09 0.91 -1.48
C THR A 143 -1.34 1.89 -0.34
N SER A 144 -2.35 2.72 -0.48
CA SER A 144 -2.73 3.69 0.55
C SER A 144 -4.25 3.79 0.72
N ASN A 145 -4.69 3.91 1.96
CA ASN A 145 -6.08 4.27 2.27
C ASN A 145 -6.25 5.77 2.48
N LYS A 146 -5.17 6.54 2.43
CA LYS A 146 -5.13 8.00 2.53
C LYS A 146 -4.84 8.63 1.17
N TYR A 147 -5.47 9.76 0.89
CA TYR A 147 -5.12 10.59 -0.25
C TYR A 147 -3.84 11.37 0.03
N PHE A 148 -3.14 11.77 -1.02
CA PHE A 148 -1.84 12.46 -0.89
C PHE A 148 -1.90 13.74 -0.08
N GLY A 149 -3.04 14.47 -0.09
CA GLY A 149 -3.25 15.66 0.73
C GLY A 149 -3.19 15.39 2.24
N ASP A 150 -3.47 14.15 2.67
CA ASP A 150 -3.50 13.77 4.08
C ASP A 150 -2.11 13.26 4.58
N TRP A 151 -1.11 13.21 3.70
CA TRP A 151 0.20 12.64 4.07
C TRP A 151 0.99 13.52 5.03
N GLY A 152 0.72 14.82 5.05
CA GLY A 152 1.30 15.72 6.05
C GLY A 152 0.93 15.33 7.49
N GLU A 153 -0.35 14.98 7.70
CA GLU A 153 -0.83 14.48 9.00
C GLU A 153 -0.28 13.06 9.29
N LEU A 154 -0.24 12.21 8.27
CA LEU A 154 0.26 10.84 8.38
C LEU A 154 1.73 10.81 8.84
N MET A 155 2.57 11.68 8.28
CA MET A 155 3.99 11.75 8.56
C MET A 155 4.31 12.63 9.79
N ASN A 156 3.32 13.34 10.33
CA ASN A 156 3.50 14.35 11.36
C ASN A 156 4.59 15.39 11.01
N ASP A 157 4.84 15.57 9.72
CA ASP A 157 5.82 16.50 9.15
C ASP A 157 5.48 16.75 7.67
N THR A 158 5.01 17.94 7.36
CA THR A 158 4.59 18.32 6.00
C THR A 158 5.77 18.41 5.03
N VAL A 159 6.96 18.76 5.50
CA VAL A 159 8.16 18.87 4.66
C VAL A 159 8.62 17.49 4.21
N ILE A 160 8.70 16.55 5.15
CA ILE A 160 9.07 15.15 4.85
C ILE A 160 7.99 14.53 3.94
N ALA A 161 6.70 14.75 4.22
CA ALA A 161 5.61 14.25 3.40
C ALA A 161 5.71 14.75 1.96
N THR A 162 5.93 16.06 1.77
CA THR A 162 6.11 16.65 0.44
C THR A 162 7.31 16.07 -0.28
N ALA A 163 8.43 15.91 0.41
CA ALA A 163 9.66 15.34 -0.19
C ALA A 163 9.52 13.86 -0.57
N ILE A 164 8.73 13.09 0.20
CA ILE A 164 8.35 11.71 -0.13
C ILE A 164 7.46 11.68 -1.37
N LEU A 165 6.41 12.49 -1.39
CA LEU A 165 5.45 12.54 -2.49
C LEU A 165 6.11 12.98 -3.79
N ASP A 166 6.97 13.99 -3.74
CA ASP A 166 7.72 14.46 -4.91
C ASP A 166 8.46 13.31 -5.61
N ARG A 167 9.18 12.48 -4.86
CA ARG A 167 9.91 11.33 -5.41
C ARG A 167 9.03 10.18 -5.85
N LEU A 168 8.00 9.87 -5.07
CA LEU A 168 7.08 8.77 -5.39
C LEU A 168 6.26 9.06 -6.64
N LEU A 169 5.83 10.32 -6.82
CA LEU A 169 4.91 10.72 -7.88
C LEU A 169 5.62 11.14 -9.17
N HIS A 170 6.91 11.48 -9.12
CA HIS A 170 7.66 12.00 -10.27
C HIS A 170 7.58 11.05 -11.48
N HIS A 171 7.82 9.77 -11.28
CA HIS A 171 7.65 8.73 -12.29
C HIS A 171 6.71 7.65 -11.75
N SER A 172 5.39 7.85 -11.90
CA SER A 172 4.44 6.92 -11.32
C SER A 172 3.13 6.76 -12.10
N HIS A 173 2.58 5.56 -12.01
CA HIS A 173 1.21 5.24 -12.42
C HIS A 173 0.32 5.29 -11.19
N ILE A 174 -0.59 6.28 -11.14
CA ILE A 174 -1.53 6.44 -10.02
C ILE A 174 -2.87 5.85 -10.42
N ILE A 175 -3.27 4.77 -9.75
CA ILE A 175 -4.50 4.06 -10.05
C ILE A 175 -5.44 4.16 -8.87
N ASN A 176 -6.37 5.11 -8.96
CA ASN A 176 -7.34 5.36 -7.91
C ASN A 176 -8.44 4.30 -7.92
N ILE A 177 -8.38 3.35 -6.99
CA ILE A 177 -9.35 2.26 -6.90
C ILE A 177 -10.59 2.76 -6.13
N ARG A 178 -11.70 2.86 -6.85
CA ARG A 178 -13.02 3.25 -6.31
C ARG A 178 -13.93 2.02 -6.25
N GLY A 179 -14.88 2.03 -5.33
CA GLY A 179 -15.91 0.98 -5.24
C GLY A 179 -16.26 0.63 -3.81
N GLU A 180 -17.23 -0.27 -3.66
CA GLU A 180 -17.63 -0.82 -2.38
C GLU A 180 -16.64 -1.87 -1.90
N SER A 181 -16.50 -1.99 -0.58
CA SER A 181 -15.62 -3.00 0.01
C SER A 181 -16.09 -4.42 -0.30
N TYR A 182 -15.24 -5.22 -0.95
CA TYR A 182 -15.50 -6.64 -1.17
C TYR A 182 -15.65 -7.40 0.16
N ARG A 183 -14.88 -7.06 1.18
CA ARG A 183 -14.97 -7.65 2.52
C ARG A 183 -16.33 -7.42 3.18
N LEU A 184 -16.98 -6.27 2.91
CA LEU A 184 -18.32 -5.99 3.41
C LEU A 184 -19.39 -6.73 2.59
N LYS A 185 -19.25 -6.81 1.27
CA LYS A 185 -20.19 -7.54 0.39
C LYS A 185 -20.29 -9.02 0.77
N ASP A 186 -19.17 -9.67 1.06
CA ASP A 186 -19.16 -11.08 1.44
C ASP A 186 -19.78 -11.32 2.83
N ARG A 187 -19.55 -10.40 3.78
CA ARG A 187 -20.21 -10.46 5.09
C ARG A 187 -21.71 -10.23 5.02
N LEU A 188 -22.15 -9.33 4.15
CA LEU A 188 -23.60 -9.09 3.92
C LEU A 188 -24.28 -10.29 3.28
N LYS A 189 -23.63 -11.00 2.36
CA LYS A 189 -24.12 -12.27 1.79
C LYS A 189 -24.18 -13.39 2.84
N GLY A 190 -23.27 -13.37 3.84
CA GLY A 190 -23.24 -14.30 4.98
C GLY A 190 -24.24 -13.99 6.11
N GLY A 191 -25.17 -13.03 5.93
CA GLY A 191 -26.26 -12.76 6.88
C GLY A 191 -25.89 -11.88 8.08
N VAL A 192 -24.71 -11.25 8.10
CA VAL A 192 -24.34 -10.30 9.15
C VAL A 192 -24.95 -8.94 8.87
N ARG A 193 -25.92 -8.50 9.67
CA ARG A 193 -26.45 -7.13 9.62
C ARG A 193 -25.39 -6.15 10.12
N VAL A 194 -24.91 -5.27 9.26
CA VAL A 194 -24.15 -4.09 9.68
C VAL A 194 -25.16 -3.08 10.22
N VAL A 195 -25.17 -2.91 11.56
CA VAL A 195 -25.93 -1.83 12.18
C VAL A 195 -25.12 -0.55 11.97
N PRO A 196 -25.67 0.49 11.29
CA PRO A 196 -24.98 1.78 11.20
C PRO A 196 -24.77 2.34 12.62
N PRO A 197 -23.71 3.08 12.89
CA PRO A 197 -23.55 3.75 14.17
C PRO A 197 -24.77 4.63 14.41
N ALA A 198 -25.47 4.36 15.53
CA ALA A 198 -26.63 5.14 15.91
C ALA A 198 -26.20 6.61 16.09
N ASP A 199 -26.90 7.53 15.43
CA ASP A 199 -26.81 8.94 15.71
C ASP A 199 -27.02 9.17 17.21
N ILE A 200 -25.96 9.49 17.92
CA ILE A 200 -26.06 9.91 19.32
C ILE A 200 -26.60 11.36 19.29
N SER A 201 -27.91 11.47 19.14
CA SER A 201 -28.61 12.71 19.43
C SER A 201 -28.53 12.95 20.94
N VAL A 202 -27.62 13.80 21.34
CA VAL A 202 -27.59 14.34 22.72
C VAL A 202 -28.85 15.14 22.90
N LYS A 203 -29.89 14.53 23.50
CA LYS A 203 -31.03 15.24 24.04
C LYS A 203 -30.55 16.07 25.22
N GLY A 204 -30.39 17.35 24.97
CA GLY A 204 -30.22 18.36 26.03
C GLY A 204 -31.37 18.28 27.01
N ASN A 205 -31.05 17.98 28.24
CA ASN A 205 -32.00 18.01 29.33
C ASN A 205 -32.05 19.45 29.87
N SER A 206 -32.98 20.25 29.33
CA SER A 206 -33.41 21.47 29.97
C SER A 206 -34.44 21.12 31.02
N LYS A 207 -34.09 21.17 32.32
CA LYS A 207 -35.02 21.29 33.42
C LYS A 207 -34.62 22.50 34.28
N ASN A 208 -35.40 23.52 34.12
CA ASN A 208 -35.99 24.44 35.09
C ASN A 208 -35.59 24.33 36.56
N ALA A 209 -35.18 25.36 37.20
CA ALA A 209 -35.97 26.20 38.16
C ALA A 209 -35.10 27.38 38.54
#